data_fac68d6545a02efcc17e37fc79112340
#
_entry.id   fac68d6545a02efcc17e37fc79112340
#
_cell.length_a   1.000
_cell.length_b   1.000
_cell.length_c   1.000
_cell.angle_alpha   90.00
_cell.angle_beta   90.00
_cell.angle_gamma   90.00
#
_symmetry.space_group_name_H-M   'P 1'
#
loop_
_entity.id
_entity.type
_entity.pdbx_description
1 polymer ?
#
loop_
_entity_poly.entity_id
_entity_poly.type
_entity_poly.pdbx_seq_one_letter_code
_entity_poly.pdbx_strand_id
1 'polypeptide(L)'
;MTQKELIDILHVAERLKCSTRHCFTSSGRRESVAEHSWRIALMAMLLKNAFPEADMDRVIRMCLIHDLGEAFTGDIPTFEKTQADEQREDEMYNAWVQTLPEGIRQDFTALLLEMNAMQTTEARIYKALDKMEAVLQHNESDISTWLPLEYDLQLTYGAENVAFSPYMQGLKDELNRQTREKIGENQ
;
A
#
# COMPACT_ATOMS: atom_id res chain seq x y z
N MET A 1 22.22 -9.77 -12.88
CA MET A 1 21.89 -10.28 -11.52
C MET A 1 22.22 -11.76 -11.44
N THR A 2 22.99 -12.17 -10.46
CA THR A 2 23.30 -13.58 -10.16
C THR A 2 22.20 -14.21 -9.32
N GLN A 3 22.20 -15.55 -9.22
CA GLN A 3 21.24 -16.27 -8.36
C GLN A 3 21.41 -15.89 -6.88
N LYS A 4 22.65 -15.66 -6.44
CA LYS A 4 22.92 -15.20 -5.07
C LYS A 4 22.31 -13.83 -4.81
N GLU A 5 22.55 -12.87 -5.69
CA GLU A 5 21.96 -11.52 -5.58
C GLU A 5 20.42 -11.55 -5.53
N LEU A 6 19.78 -12.42 -6.36
CA LEU A 6 18.33 -12.60 -6.30
C LEU A 6 17.88 -13.11 -4.92
N ILE A 7 18.57 -14.12 -4.38
CA ILE A 7 18.21 -14.67 -3.07
C ILE A 7 18.42 -13.64 -1.96
N ASP A 8 19.50 -12.85 -2.01
CA ASP A 8 19.78 -11.81 -1.02
C ASP A 8 18.65 -10.73 -1.02
N ILE A 9 18.16 -10.34 -2.20
CA ILE A 9 17.02 -9.42 -2.34
C ILE A 9 15.74 -10.04 -1.75
N LEU A 10 15.46 -11.31 -2.08
CA LEU A 10 14.28 -12.01 -1.58
C LEU A 10 14.30 -12.22 -0.06
N HIS A 11 15.49 -12.35 0.55
CA HIS A 11 15.63 -12.38 2.02
C HIS A 11 15.22 -11.05 2.68
N VAL A 12 15.41 -9.91 2.01
CA VAL A 12 14.89 -8.63 2.51
C VAL A 12 13.37 -8.60 2.36
N ALA A 13 12.84 -8.96 1.19
CA ALA A 13 11.40 -8.99 0.95
C ALA A 13 10.65 -9.98 1.89
N GLU A 14 11.31 -11.06 2.32
CA GLU A 14 10.73 -12.02 3.28
C GLU A 14 10.36 -11.36 4.61
N ARG A 15 11.08 -10.33 5.06
CA ARG A 15 10.80 -9.62 6.31
C ARG A 15 9.40 -9.00 6.32
N LEU A 16 8.85 -8.61 5.15
CA LEU A 16 7.50 -8.08 5.04
C LEU A 16 6.41 -9.08 5.42
N LYS A 17 6.70 -10.39 5.35
CA LYS A 17 5.79 -11.43 5.85
C LYS A 17 5.71 -11.46 7.37
N CYS A 18 6.75 -10.97 8.04
CA CYS A 18 6.87 -10.91 9.49
C CYS A 18 6.50 -9.52 10.04
N SER A 19 6.53 -8.47 9.20
CA SER A 19 6.05 -7.14 9.55
C SER A 19 4.54 -7.12 9.47
N THR A 20 3.87 -6.82 10.59
CA THR A 20 2.40 -6.81 10.67
C THR A 20 1.88 -5.40 10.71
N ARG A 21 0.81 -5.16 9.96
CA ARG A 21 0.07 -3.91 9.95
C ARG A 21 -0.85 -3.79 11.16
N HIS A 22 -1.39 -2.58 11.39
CA HIS A 22 -2.34 -2.33 12.46
C HIS A 22 -3.65 -3.13 12.26
N CYS A 23 -4.12 -3.25 11.02
CA CYS A 23 -5.39 -3.90 10.71
C CYS A 23 -5.36 -5.43 10.85
N PHE A 24 -6.55 -6.01 10.95
CA PHE A 24 -6.75 -7.45 11.11
C PHE A 24 -7.39 -8.05 9.85
N THR A 25 -7.05 -9.30 9.58
CA THR A 25 -7.77 -10.10 8.59
C THR A 25 -9.12 -10.58 9.12
N SER A 26 -10.00 -11.05 8.24
CA SER A 26 -11.28 -11.66 8.63
C SER A 26 -11.15 -12.90 9.55
N SER A 27 -9.95 -13.52 9.60
CA SER A 27 -9.65 -14.63 10.50
C SER A 27 -9.19 -14.20 11.90
N GLY A 28 -9.11 -12.90 12.18
CA GLY A 28 -8.74 -12.35 13.50
C GLY A 28 -7.23 -12.29 13.77
N ARG A 29 -6.37 -12.49 12.75
CA ARG A 29 -4.93 -12.23 12.87
C ARG A 29 -4.58 -10.88 12.23
N ARG A 30 -3.47 -10.29 12.62
CA ARG A 30 -2.95 -9.10 11.94
C ARG A 30 -2.57 -9.44 10.50
N GLU A 31 -2.85 -8.49 9.59
CA GLU A 31 -2.37 -8.53 8.21
C GLU A 31 -0.86 -8.30 8.17
N SER A 32 -0.14 -8.96 7.27
CA SER A 32 1.26 -8.63 7.00
C SER A 32 1.38 -7.58 5.88
N VAL A 33 2.49 -6.83 5.88
CA VAL A 33 2.81 -5.88 4.81
C VAL A 33 2.90 -6.57 3.44
N ALA A 34 3.41 -7.80 3.42
CA ALA A 34 3.47 -8.59 2.18
C ALA A 34 2.08 -8.93 1.62
N GLU A 35 1.09 -9.22 2.47
CA GLU A 35 -0.29 -9.50 2.04
C GLU A 35 -0.96 -8.24 1.49
N HIS A 36 -0.78 -7.10 2.14
CA HIS A 36 -1.19 -5.81 1.63
C HIS A 36 -0.61 -5.52 0.24
N SER A 37 0.71 -5.60 0.10
CA SER A 37 1.40 -5.34 -1.17
C SER A 37 0.95 -6.29 -2.29
N TRP A 38 0.71 -7.57 -1.99
CA TRP A 38 0.13 -8.52 -2.93
C TRP A 38 -1.29 -8.11 -3.35
N ARG A 39 -2.12 -7.70 -2.40
CA ARG A 39 -3.52 -7.39 -2.65
C ARG A 39 -3.68 -6.12 -3.49
N ILE A 40 -2.91 -5.07 -3.23
CA ILE A 40 -2.93 -3.87 -4.08
C ILE A 40 -2.40 -4.15 -5.50
N ALA A 41 -1.41 -5.02 -5.66
CA ALA A 41 -0.93 -5.44 -6.98
C ALA A 41 -2.01 -6.24 -7.74
N LEU A 42 -2.77 -7.10 -7.06
CA LEU A 42 -3.93 -7.79 -7.63
C LEU A 42 -5.03 -6.79 -8.03
N MET A 43 -5.34 -5.79 -7.18
CA MET A 43 -6.30 -4.74 -7.53
C MET A 43 -5.86 -3.99 -8.78
N ALA A 44 -4.59 -3.61 -8.91
CA ALA A 44 -4.05 -2.96 -10.10
C ALA A 44 -4.23 -3.83 -11.35
N MET A 45 -3.94 -5.12 -11.27
CA MET A 45 -4.14 -6.07 -12.38
C MET A 45 -5.60 -6.14 -12.83
N LEU A 46 -6.54 -6.17 -11.88
CA LEU A 46 -7.98 -6.25 -12.17
C LEU A 46 -8.53 -4.95 -12.78
N LEU A 47 -7.90 -3.81 -12.51
CA LEU A 47 -8.35 -2.51 -12.99
C LEU A 47 -7.80 -2.10 -14.37
N LYS A 48 -7.07 -2.98 -15.05
CA LYS A 48 -6.46 -2.68 -16.35
C LYS A 48 -7.44 -2.07 -17.37
N ASN A 49 -8.66 -2.56 -17.43
CA ASN A 49 -9.66 -2.05 -18.36
C ASN A 49 -10.32 -0.74 -17.91
N ALA A 50 -10.19 -0.37 -16.65
CA ALA A 50 -10.69 0.89 -16.12
C ALA A 50 -9.74 2.07 -16.43
N PHE A 51 -8.48 1.77 -16.72
CA PHE A 51 -7.43 2.75 -17.01
C PHE A 51 -6.66 2.37 -18.29
N PRO A 52 -7.31 2.38 -19.47
CA PRO A 52 -6.71 1.90 -20.71
C PRO A 52 -5.49 2.72 -21.18
N GLU A 53 -5.38 3.97 -20.73
CA GLU A 53 -4.28 4.88 -21.09
C GLU A 53 -3.08 4.82 -20.12
N ALA A 54 -3.21 4.07 -19.01
CA ALA A 54 -2.16 3.94 -18.01
C ALA A 54 -1.35 2.64 -18.21
N ASP A 55 -0.06 2.70 -17.92
CA ASP A 55 0.80 1.51 -17.83
C ASP A 55 0.50 0.76 -16.50
N MET A 56 -0.50 -0.10 -16.53
CA MET A 56 -0.90 -0.87 -15.34
C MET A 56 0.16 -1.89 -14.90
N ASP A 57 1.04 -2.37 -15.80
CA ASP A 57 2.17 -3.20 -15.40
C ASP A 57 3.18 -2.40 -14.55
N ARG A 58 3.33 -1.11 -14.86
CA ARG A 58 4.10 -0.18 -14.04
C ARG A 58 3.46 0.06 -12.68
N VAL A 59 2.13 0.24 -12.63
CA VAL A 59 1.37 0.35 -11.37
C VAL A 59 1.55 -0.89 -10.50
N ILE A 60 1.44 -2.10 -11.07
CA ILE A 60 1.66 -3.36 -10.35
C ILE A 60 3.06 -3.41 -9.73
N ARG A 61 4.09 -2.97 -10.48
CA ARG A 61 5.46 -2.90 -9.96
C ARG A 61 5.59 -1.91 -8.79
N MET A 62 4.95 -0.74 -8.87
CA MET A 62 4.88 0.23 -7.76
C MET A 62 4.22 -0.40 -6.53
N CYS A 63 3.07 -1.07 -6.70
CA CYS A 63 2.36 -1.75 -5.61
C CYS A 63 3.21 -2.82 -4.91
N LEU A 64 4.05 -3.55 -5.66
CA LEU A 64 4.89 -4.61 -5.09
C LEU A 64 6.07 -4.09 -4.28
N ILE A 65 6.55 -2.86 -4.56
CA ILE A 65 7.78 -2.34 -3.95
C ILE A 65 7.55 -1.20 -2.96
N HIS A 66 6.33 -0.64 -2.87
CA HIS A 66 6.09 0.62 -2.16
C HIS A 66 6.47 0.55 -0.67
N ASP A 67 6.17 -0.55 0.00
CA ASP A 67 6.42 -0.75 1.44
C ASP A 67 7.68 -1.60 1.71
N LEU A 68 8.58 -1.82 0.72
CA LEU A 68 9.82 -2.56 0.98
C LEU A 68 10.73 -1.86 2.01
N GLY A 69 10.59 -0.57 2.21
CA GLY A 69 11.23 0.19 3.29
C GLY A 69 10.90 -0.35 4.68
N GLU A 70 9.67 -0.81 4.87
CA GLU A 70 9.20 -1.37 6.14
C GLU A 70 9.87 -2.70 6.53
N ALA A 71 10.60 -3.33 5.61
CA ALA A 71 11.49 -4.44 5.94
C ALA A 71 12.62 -4.04 6.91
N PHE A 72 12.88 -2.74 7.07
CA PHE A 72 13.92 -2.17 7.93
C PHE A 72 13.38 -1.46 9.16
N THR A 73 12.17 -0.89 9.08
CA THR A 73 11.56 -0.06 10.13
C THR A 73 10.35 -0.72 10.80
N GLY A 74 9.72 -1.67 10.13
CA GLY A 74 8.37 -2.14 10.47
C GLY A 74 7.29 -1.17 10.01
N ASP A 75 6.04 -1.64 9.99
CA ASP A 75 4.86 -0.80 9.73
C ASP A 75 4.54 0.07 10.96
N ILE A 76 4.31 1.34 10.73
CA ILE A 76 3.81 2.29 11.72
C ILE A 76 2.44 2.80 11.23
N PRO A 77 1.37 2.66 12.04
CA PRO A 77 0.05 3.13 11.66
C PRO A 77 0.07 4.61 11.25
N THR A 78 -0.64 4.96 10.18
CA THR A 78 -0.61 6.33 9.61
C THR A 78 -0.90 7.43 10.64
N PHE A 79 -1.75 7.15 11.64
CA PHE A 79 -2.12 8.10 12.70
C PHE A 79 -1.08 8.20 13.83
N GLU A 80 -0.05 7.34 13.83
CA GLU A 80 1.09 7.37 14.76
C GLU A 80 2.39 7.78 14.06
N LYS A 81 2.46 7.62 12.71
CA LYS A 81 3.67 7.85 11.91
C LYS A 81 4.04 9.33 11.90
N THR A 82 5.26 9.63 12.30
CA THR A 82 5.82 10.99 12.30
C THR A 82 6.65 11.25 11.05
N GLN A 83 6.91 12.52 10.74
CA GLN A 83 7.81 12.89 9.64
C GLN A 83 9.23 12.31 9.81
N ALA A 84 9.70 12.16 11.06
CA ALA A 84 11.01 11.54 11.32
C ALA A 84 11.01 10.04 11.01
N ASP A 85 9.88 9.34 11.21
CA ASP A 85 9.72 7.94 10.85
C ASP A 85 9.71 7.76 9.34
N GLU A 86 8.98 8.61 8.60
CA GLU A 86 8.96 8.62 7.13
C GLU A 86 10.36 8.86 6.56
N GLN A 87 11.08 9.87 7.08
CA GLN A 87 12.42 10.17 6.63
C GLN A 87 13.38 9.00 6.90
N ARG A 88 13.30 8.37 8.07
CA ARG A 88 14.13 7.21 8.41
C ARG A 88 13.87 6.02 7.50
N GLU A 89 12.61 5.75 7.20
CA GLU A 89 12.20 4.67 6.29
C GLU A 89 12.76 4.93 4.89
N ASP A 90 12.57 6.15 4.36
CA ASP A 90 13.08 6.56 3.05
C ASP A 90 14.61 6.45 2.98
N GLU A 91 15.33 6.90 4.00
CA GLU A 91 16.79 6.81 4.06
C GLU A 91 17.27 5.35 4.04
N MET A 92 16.66 4.48 4.84
CA MET A 92 17.02 3.06 4.89
C MET A 92 16.67 2.32 3.61
N TYR A 93 15.50 2.61 3.03
CA TYR A 93 15.08 2.04 1.77
C TYR A 93 15.99 2.46 0.62
N ASN A 94 16.27 3.75 0.49
CA ASN A 94 17.18 4.27 -0.54
C ASN A 94 18.61 3.72 -0.38
N ALA A 95 19.12 3.63 0.85
CA ALA A 95 20.43 3.04 1.12
C ALA A 95 20.49 1.56 0.65
N TRP A 96 19.44 0.78 0.92
CA TRP A 96 19.36 -0.58 0.43
C TRP A 96 19.27 -0.66 -1.09
N VAL A 97 18.47 0.18 -1.74
CA VAL A 97 18.35 0.24 -3.21
C VAL A 97 19.72 0.50 -3.85
N GLN A 98 20.59 1.32 -3.23
CA GLN A 98 21.95 1.55 -3.73
C GLN A 98 22.83 0.29 -3.69
N THR A 99 22.49 -0.73 -2.92
CA THR A 99 23.22 -2.01 -2.88
C THR A 99 22.80 -2.99 -3.96
N LEU A 100 21.71 -2.72 -4.66
CA LEU A 100 21.16 -3.62 -5.68
C LEU A 100 22.02 -3.66 -6.95
N PRO A 101 21.99 -4.78 -7.72
CA PRO A 101 22.62 -4.85 -9.03
C PRO A 101 22.16 -3.73 -9.96
N GLU A 102 23.04 -3.22 -10.81
CA GLU A 102 22.88 -1.99 -11.61
C GLU A 102 21.50 -1.84 -12.27
N GLY A 103 21.06 -2.83 -13.05
CA GLY A 103 19.77 -2.73 -13.77
C GLY A 103 18.57 -2.69 -12.83
N ILE A 104 18.60 -3.47 -11.74
CA ILE A 104 17.54 -3.49 -10.72
C ILE A 104 17.53 -2.16 -9.95
N ARG A 105 18.71 -1.66 -9.58
CA ARG A 105 18.85 -0.36 -8.90
C ARG A 105 18.25 0.77 -9.71
N GLN A 106 18.54 0.82 -11.01
CA GLN A 106 17.99 1.84 -11.91
C GLN A 106 16.46 1.78 -11.99
N ASP A 107 15.91 0.57 -12.13
CA ASP A 107 14.47 0.33 -12.15
C ASP A 107 13.77 0.77 -10.86
N PHE A 108 14.31 0.36 -9.70
CA PHE A 108 13.76 0.74 -8.39
C PHE A 108 13.84 2.25 -8.18
N THR A 109 14.99 2.86 -8.48
CA THR A 109 15.17 4.31 -8.35
C THR A 109 14.15 5.07 -9.21
N ALA A 110 13.94 4.65 -10.47
CA ALA A 110 12.98 5.30 -11.35
C ALA A 110 11.55 5.19 -10.85
N LEU A 111 11.15 4.01 -10.33
CA LEU A 111 9.82 3.81 -9.76
C LEU A 111 9.62 4.65 -8.48
N LEU A 112 10.57 4.64 -7.56
CA LEU A 112 10.49 5.41 -6.32
C LEU A 112 10.42 6.91 -6.56
N LEU A 113 11.22 7.44 -7.50
CA LEU A 113 11.16 8.86 -7.89
C LEU A 113 9.79 9.23 -8.44
N GLU A 114 9.20 8.39 -9.28
CA GLU A 114 7.88 8.63 -9.85
C GLU A 114 6.77 8.54 -8.78
N MET A 115 6.84 7.54 -7.91
CA MET A 115 5.92 7.38 -6.78
C MET A 115 5.95 8.58 -5.85
N ASN A 116 7.14 9.08 -5.51
CA ASN A 116 7.29 10.26 -4.66
C ASN A 116 6.84 11.56 -5.33
N ALA A 117 7.05 11.69 -6.64
CA ALA A 117 6.63 12.88 -7.38
C ALA A 117 5.11 12.99 -7.54
N MET A 118 4.36 11.88 -7.53
CA MET A 118 2.89 11.84 -7.64
C MET A 118 2.31 12.58 -8.86
N GLN A 119 3.09 12.70 -9.94
CA GLN A 119 2.70 13.50 -11.11
C GLN A 119 2.06 12.67 -12.22
N THR A 120 2.43 11.41 -12.35
CA THR A 120 1.89 10.50 -13.35
C THR A 120 0.55 9.91 -12.93
N THR A 121 -0.23 9.45 -13.90
CA THR A 121 -1.48 8.71 -13.65
C THR A 121 -1.18 7.41 -12.90
N GLU A 122 -0.09 6.73 -13.25
CA GLU A 122 0.38 5.49 -12.62
C GLU A 122 0.65 5.68 -11.13
N ALA A 123 1.40 6.74 -10.76
CA ALA A 123 1.69 7.05 -9.36
C ALA A 123 0.40 7.37 -8.57
N ARG A 124 -0.54 8.09 -9.17
CA ARG A 124 -1.84 8.39 -8.54
C ARG A 124 -2.70 7.15 -8.37
N ILE A 125 -2.74 6.25 -9.38
CA ILE A 125 -3.48 4.98 -9.28
C ILE A 125 -2.89 4.14 -8.16
N TYR A 126 -1.58 3.91 -8.16
CA TYR A 126 -0.91 3.14 -7.11
C TYR A 126 -1.27 3.68 -5.72
N LYS A 127 -1.15 5.01 -5.51
CA LYS A 127 -1.40 5.63 -4.20
C LYS A 127 -2.86 5.54 -3.77
N ALA A 128 -3.77 5.67 -4.72
CA ALA A 128 -5.19 5.47 -4.46
C ALA A 128 -5.49 4.02 -4.05
N LEU A 129 -4.90 3.04 -4.73
CA LEU A 129 -5.07 1.62 -4.40
C LEU A 129 -4.51 1.28 -3.02
N ASP A 130 -3.35 1.79 -2.65
CA ASP A 130 -2.78 1.66 -1.31
C ASP A 130 -3.80 2.11 -0.23
N LYS A 131 -4.40 3.29 -0.41
CA LYS A 131 -5.38 3.81 0.55
C LYS A 131 -6.71 3.04 0.53
N MET A 132 -7.18 2.64 -0.65
CA MET A 132 -8.45 1.91 -0.78
C MET A 132 -8.34 0.48 -0.23
N GLU A 133 -7.20 -0.17 -0.40
CA GLU A 133 -6.95 -1.49 0.18
C GLU A 133 -6.99 -1.44 1.72
N ALA A 134 -6.38 -0.45 2.35
CA ALA A 134 -6.41 -0.29 3.79
C ALA A 134 -7.85 -0.14 4.32
N VAL A 135 -8.71 0.64 3.64
CA VAL A 135 -10.13 0.77 4.00
C VAL A 135 -10.87 -0.56 3.81
N LEU A 136 -10.62 -1.26 2.68
CA LEU A 136 -11.22 -2.55 2.40
C LEU A 136 -10.84 -3.59 3.47
N GLN A 137 -9.57 -3.65 3.87
CA GLN A 137 -9.10 -4.57 4.89
C GLN A 137 -9.76 -4.30 6.25
N HIS A 138 -9.93 -3.04 6.64
CA HIS A 138 -10.68 -2.69 7.84
C HIS A 138 -12.15 -3.12 7.74
N ASN A 139 -12.79 -2.91 6.60
CA ASN A 139 -14.18 -3.36 6.39
C ASN A 139 -14.34 -4.88 6.49
N GLU A 140 -13.32 -5.66 6.20
CA GLU A 140 -13.31 -7.11 6.35
C GLU A 140 -12.96 -7.60 7.76
N SER A 141 -12.30 -6.79 8.58
CA SER A 141 -11.94 -7.13 9.96
C SER A 141 -13.16 -7.09 10.89
N ASP A 142 -13.06 -7.73 12.05
CA ASP A 142 -14.08 -7.56 13.09
C ASP A 142 -14.05 -6.14 13.63
N ILE A 143 -15.23 -5.49 13.78
CA ILE A 143 -15.32 -4.10 14.22
C ILE A 143 -14.77 -3.88 15.64
N SER A 144 -14.75 -4.91 16.47
CA SER A 144 -14.16 -4.85 17.81
C SER A 144 -12.64 -4.64 17.79
N THR A 145 -12.00 -4.82 16.62
CA THR A 145 -10.57 -4.53 16.43
C THR A 145 -10.31 -3.07 16.08
N TRP A 146 -11.35 -2.27 15.81
CA TRP A 146 -11.21 -0.87 15.42
C TRP A 146 -10.99 0.02 16.64
N LEU A 147 -10.10 0.99 16.50
CA LEU A 147 -9.94 2.07 17.47
C LEU A 147 -11.06 3.11 17.29
N PRO A 148 -11.42 3.85 18.35
CA PRO A 148 -12.47 4.87 18.25
C PRO A 148 -12.26 5.90 17.13
N LEU A 149 -11.01 6.29 16.84
CA LEU A 149 -10.68 7.23 15.77
C LEU A 149 -10.93 6.65 14.36
N GLU A 150 -10.93 5.34 14.21
CA GLU A 150 -11.02 4.69 12.90
C GLU A 150 -12.44 4.72 12.33
N TYR A 151 -13.47 4.90 13.17
CA TYR A 151 -14.86 5.04 12.71
C TYR A 151 -15.03 6.23 11.76
N ASP A 152 -14.40 7.37 12.06
CA ASP A 152 -14.41 8.56 11.18
C ASP A 152 -13.30 8.50 10.13
N LEU A 153 -12.12 7.98 10.50
CA LEU A 153 -10.97 7.89 9.61
C LEU A 153 -11.28 7.05 8.38
N GLN A 154 -11.94 5.90 8.52
CA GLN A 154 -12.26 5.02 7.39
C GLN A 154 -13.13 5.73 6.34
N LEU A 155 -14.03 6.62 6.75
CA LEU A 155 -14.89 7.38 5.83
C LEU A 155 -14.15 8.46 5.04
N THR A 156 -13.03 8.97 5.57
CA THR A 156 -12.27 10.08 4.97
C THR A 156 -10.92 9.66 4.38
N TYR A 157 -10.36 8.52 4.83
CA TYR A 157 -9.03 8.08 4.43
C TYR A 157 -8.91 7.89 2.92
N GLY A 158 -7.90 8.49 2.33
CA GLY A 158 -7.64 8.41 0.89
C GLY A 158 -8.59 9.20 -0.02
N ALA A 159 -9.50 10.03 0.52
CA ALA A 159 -10.45 10.80 -0.28
C ALA A 159 -9.76 11.72 -1.30
N GLU A 160 -8.66 12.36 -0.94
CA GLU A 160 -7.87 13.20 -1.86
C GLU A 160 -7.16 12.37 -2.93
N ASN A 161 -6.71 11.15 -2.58
CA ASN A 161 -5.99 10.28 -3.48
C ASN A 161 -6.86 9.71 -4.60
N VAL A 162 -8.17 9.61 -4.41
CA VAL A 162 -9.12 9.11 -5.43
C VAL A 162 -9.72 10.22 -6.30
N ALA A 163 -9.53 11.49 -5.94
CA ALA A 163 -10.20 12.63 -6.59
C ALA A 163 -9.87 12.81 -8.08
N PHE A 164 -8.76 12.26 -8.56
CA PHE A 164 -8.32 12.37 -9.96
C PHE A 164 -9.14 11.52 -10.94
N SER A 165 -9.90 10.53 -10.47
CA SER A 165 -10.59 9.57 -11.32
C SER A 165 -12.01 9.28 -10.83
N PRO A 166 -13.05 9.43 -11.69
CA PRO A 166 -14.42 9.05 -11.34
C PRO A 166 -14.55 7.58 -10.93
N TYR A 167 -13.76 6.68 -11.53
CA TYR A 167 -13.76 5.26 -11.16
C TYR A 167 -13.25 5.06 -9.71
N MET A 168 -12.14 5.72 -9.37
CA MET A 168 -11.58 5.62 -8.01
C MET A 168 -12.48 6.27 -6.96
N GLN A 169 -13.16 7.37 -7.31
CA GLN A 169 -14.18 7.97 -6.44
C GLN A 169 -15.33 7.01 -6.20
N GLY A 170 -15.85 6.35 -7.26
CA GLY A 170 -16.89 5.33 -7.14
C GLY A 170 -16.46 4.14 -6.27
N LEU A 171 -15.18 3.71 -6.37
CA LEU A 171 -14.63 2.69 -5.48
C LEU A 171 -14.64 3.15 -4.01
N LYS A 172 -14.21 4.39 -3.74
CA LYS A 172 -14.26 4.97 -2.38
C LYS A 172 -15.68 5.07 -1.86
N ASP A 173 -16.64 5.47 -2.69
CA ASP A 173 -18.05 5.58 -2.31
C ASP A 173 -18.63 4.22 -1.92
N GLU A 174 -18.30 3.16 -2.66
CA GLU A 174 -18.71 1.79 -2.34
C GLU A 174 -18.07 1.30 -1.02
N LEU A 175 -16.77 1.55 -0.82
CA LEU A 175 -16.10 1.23 0.44
C LEU A 175 -16.72 1.98 1.62
N ASN A 176 -17.04 3.27 1.44
CA ASN A 176 -17.71 4.07 2.46
C ASN A 176 -19.12 3.56 2.77
N ARG A 177 -19.87 3.06 1.77
CA ARG A 177 -21.16 2.41 1.99
C ARG A 177 -21.00 1.20 2.91
N GLN A 178 -20.06 0.31 2.61
CA GLN A 178 -19.74 -0.88 3.43
C GLN A 178 -19.28 -0.48 4.84
N THR A 179 -18.45 0.55 4.98
CA THR A 179 -18.01 1.08 6.28
C THR A 179 -19.22 1.52 7.12
N ARG A 180 -20.17 2.28 6.53
CA ARG A 180 -21.37 2.74 7.25
C ARG A 180 -22.28 1.60 7.66
N GLU A 181 -22.46 0.59 6.79
CA GLU A 181 -23.23 -0.62 7.13
C GLU A 181 -22.60 -1.34 8.31
N LYS A 182 -21.28 -1.57 8.27
CA LYS A 182 -20.55 -2.20 9.36
C LYS A 182 -20.67 -1.44 10.70
N ILE A 183 -20.58 -0.11 10.67
CA ILE A 183 -20.77 0.73 11.85
C ILE A 183 -22.22 0.66 12.36
N GLY A 184 -23.20 0.74 11.44
CA GLY A 184 -24.63 0.73 11.79
C GLY A 184 -25.13 -0.60 12.35
N GLU A 185 -24.57 -1.72 11.94
CA GLU A 185 -24.91 -3.06 12.47
C GLU A 185 -24.46 -3.29 13.92
N ASN A 186 -23.59 -2.43 14.45
CA ASN A 186 -22.99 -2.57 15.79
C ASN A 186 -23.36 -1.43 16.75
N GLN A 187 -24.29 -0.55 16.38
CA GLN A 187 -24.94 0.45 17.24
C GLN A 187 -26.32 -0.01 17.71
#